data_598941ac9b53e4f9be5f13d7b26bbefc
#
_entry.id   598941ac9b53e4f9be5f13d7b26bbefc
#
_cell.length_a   1.000
_cell.length_b   1.000
_cell.length_c   1.000
_cell.angle_alpha   90.00
_cell.angle_beta   90.00
_cell.angle_gamma   90.00
#
_symmetry.space_group_name_H-M   'P 1'
#
loop_
_entity.id
_entity.type
_entity.pdbx_description
1 polymer ?
#
loop_
_entity_poly.entity_id
_entity_poly.type
_entity_poly.pdbx_seq_one_letter_code
_entity_poly.pdbx_strand_id
1 'polypeptide(L)'
;PDSCVNTYGDSWRNNRLGCPDNDSDGWANSDDAKPDEPTQWLDSDGDGYGDNLAGVDPDACPNQAGNSTLGNRLGCPDSDGDGWDDIQDELPNNATQWLDGDGDGYGDNAFGIDPDSCPTE
;
A
#
# COMPACT_ATOMS: atom_id res chain seq x y z
N PRO A 1 -11.18 -28.38 18.53
CA PRO A 1 -11.59 -27.64 19.74
C PRO A 1 -11.63 -26.14 19.47
N ASP A 2 -12.64 -25.48 20.02
CA ASP A 2 -12.81 -24.05 19.94
C ASP A 2 -11.66 -23.32 20.69
N SER A 3 -11.00 -22.38 20.01
CA SER A 3 -9.90 -21.61 20.58
C SER A 3 -10.37 -20.38 21.35
N CYS A 4 -11.63 -19.96 21.13
CA CYS A 4 -12.25 -18.78 21.74
C CYS A 4 -13.53 -19.15 22.50
N VAL A 5 -13.40 -20.05 23.45
CA VAL A 5 -14.53 -20.73 24.18
C VAL A 5 -15.58 -19.81 24.79
N ASN A 6 -15.29 -18.53 24.97
CA ASN A 6 -16.21 -17.55 25.55
C ASN A 6 -16.68 -16.48 24.53
N THR A 7 -16.27 -16.61 23.26
CA THR A 7 -16.58 -15.63 22.23
C THR A 7 -16.94 -16.36 20.94
N TYR A 8 -18.20 -16.23 20.51
CA TYR A 8 -18.65 -16.85 19.27
C TYR A 8 -17.93 -16.25 18.04
N GLY A 9 -17.54 -17.13 17.11
CA GLY A 9 -16.96 -16.73 15.82
C GLY A 9 -16.84 -17.90 14.85
N ASP A 10 -16.47 -17.63 13.64
CA ASP A 10 -16.45 -18.57 12.52
C ASP A 10 -15.06 -18.75 11.88
N SER A 11 -14.02 -18.19 12.48
CA SER A 11 -12.63 -18.39 12.01
C SER A 11 -12.23 -19.86 11.95
N TRP A 12 -11.44 -20.25 10.96
CA TRP A 12 -11.02 -21.64 10.75
C TRP A 12 -9.55 -21.80 10.37
N ARG A 13 -8.82 -20.71 10.19
CA ARG A 13 -7.39 -20.72 9.84
C ARG A 13 -6.49 -20.64 11.07
N ASN A 14 -5.23 -20.96 10.90
CA ASN A 14 -4.14 -20.79 11.87
C ASN A 14 -4.44 -21.39 13.26
N ASN A 15 -5.19 -22.52 13.32
CA ASN A 15 -5.62 -23.16 14.59
C ASN A 15 -6.45 -22.25 15.53
N ARG A 16 -7.02 -21.18 15.02
CA ARG A 16 -7.92 -20.27 15.73
C ARG A 16 -9.37 -20.55 15.35
N LEU A 17 -9.84 -21.73 15.71
CA LEU A 17 -11.20 -22.18 15.41
C LEU A 17 -12.23 -21.49 16.31
N GLY A 18 -13.31 -20.99 15.73
CA GLY A 18 -14.42 -20.42 16.48
C GLY A 18 -14.18 -19.05 17.08
N CYS A 19 -13.14 -18.35 16.66
CA CYS A 19 -12.87 -16.98 17.07
C CYS A 19 -13.59 -15.98 16.18
N PRO A 20 -13.85 -14.75 16.66
CA PRO A 20 -14.44 -13.70 15.85
C PRO A 20 -13.66 -13.43 14.57
N ASP A 21 -14.37 -13.41 13.46
CA ASP A 21 -13.86 -13.20 12.10
C ASP A 21 -14.88 -12.31 11.40
N ASN A 22 -14.57 -11.01 11.27
CA ASN A 22 -15.52 -10.00 10.82
C ASN A 22 -15.87 -10.09 9.35
N ASP A 23 -14.88 -10.44 8.52
CA ASP A 23 -15.05 -10.47 7.07
C ASP A 23 -15.21 -11.88 6.51
N SER A 24 -15.10 -12.89 7.38
CA SER A 24 -15.32 -14.32 7.06
C SER A 24 -14.31 -14.89 6.06
N ASP A 25 -13.09 -14.41 6.04
CA ASP A 25 -12.01 -14.97 5.23
C ASP A 25 -11.36 -16.21 5.86
N GLY A 26 -11.71 -16.49 7.12
CA GLY A 26 -11.24 -17.62 7.90
C GLY A 26 -10.16 -17.27 8.93
N TRP A 27 -9.59 -16.08 8.90
CA TRP A 27 -8.67 -15.60 9.92
C TRP A 27 -9.44 -14.97 11.07
N ALA A 28 -9.01 -15.22 12.28
CA ALA A 28 -9.58 -14.52 13.43
C ALA A 28 -9.12 -13.05 13.43
N ASN A 29 -10.00 -12.13 13.83
CA ASN A 29 -9.68 -10.70 13.92
C ASN A 29 -8.37 -10.39 14.65
N SER A 30 -7.97 -11.24 15.60
CA SER A 30 -6.73 -11.08 16.36
C SER A 30 -5.46 -11.47 15.59
N ASP A 31 -5.62 -12.26 14.55
CA ASP A 31 -4.52 -12.77 13.71
C ASP A 31 -4.58 -12.19 12.29
N ASP A 32 -5.53 -11.31 12.04
CA ASP A 32 -5.79 -10.65 10.77
C ASP A 32 -5.36 -9.19 10.81
N ALA A 33 -4.48 -8.80 9.91
CA ALA A 33 -4.04 -7.42 9.76
C ALA A 33 -5.14 -6.51 9.19
N LYS A 34 -6.13 -7.11 8.49
CA LYS A 34 -7.21 -6.40 7.81
C LYS A 34 -8.57 -7.04 8.11
N PRO A 35 -9.05 -7.03 9.35
CA PRO A 35 -10.21 -7.82 9.79
C PRO A 35 -11.56 -7.41 9.19
N ASP A 36 -11.61 -6.44 8.29
CA ASP A 36 -12.79 -6.01 7.56
C ASP A 36 -12.61 -6.14 6.04
N GLU A 37 -11.50 -6.76 5.57
CA GLU A 37 -11.19 -6.89 4.15
C GLU A 37 -10.82 -8.35 3.79
N PRO A 38 -11.78 -9.15 3.31
CA PRO A 38 -11.61 -10.60 3.15
C PRO A 38 -10.56 -11.03 2.12
N THR A 39 -9.98 -10.11 1.39
CA THR A 39 -8.92 -10.41 0.42
C THR A 39 -7.51 -10.13 0.94
N GLN A 40 -7.41 -9.57 2.15
CA GLN A 40 -6.14 -9.18 2.77
C GLN A 40 -6.11 -9.59 4.25
N TRP A 41 -5.14 -10.36 4.67
CA TRP A 41 -4.98 -10.84 6.06
C TRP A 41 -3.59 -10.62 6.63
N LEU A 42 -2.63 -10.17 5.82
CA LEU A 42 -1.25 -9.92 6.21
C LEU A 42 -0.80 -8.56 5.70
N ASP A 43 -0.11 -7.84 6.56
CA ASP A 43 0.54 -6.55 6.27
C ASP A 43 1.90 -6.61 6.97
N SER A 44 2.94 -6.97 6.22
CA SER A 44 4.25 -7.32 6.78
C SER A 44 5.04 -6.13 7.30
N ASP A 45 4.87 -4.96 6.71
CA ASP A 45 5.60 -3.75 7.12
C ASP A 45 4.75 -2.78 7.93
N GLY A 46 3.43 -3.01 7.99
CA GLY A 46 2.53 -2.26 8.85
C GLY A 46 2.11 -0.89 8.31
N ASP A 47 2.14 -0.68 7.00
CA ASP A 47 1.79 0.60 6.38
C ASP A 47 0.30 0.77 6.08
N GLY A 48 -0.48 -0.30 6.24
CA GLY A 48 -1.91 -0.29 6.01
C GLY A 48 -2.33 -0.90 4.67
N TYR A 49 -1.41 -1.30 3.81
CA TYR A 49 -1.69 -2.07 2.60
C TYR A 49 -1.41 -3.56 2.84
N GLY A 50 -2.16 -4.43 2.20
CA GLY A 50 -2.05 -5.87 2.44
C GLY A 50 -1.15 -6.56 1.43
N ASP A 51 -0.44 -7.60 1.90
CA ASP A 51 0.58 -8.31 1.11
C ASP A 51 0.02 -9.14 -0.05
N ASN A 52 -1.29 -9.44 -0.07
CA ASN A 52 -1.88 -10.28 -1.12
C ASN A 52 -2.06 -9.51 -2.43
N LEU A 53 -1.18 -9.74 -3.38
CA LEU A 53 -1.21 -9.07 -4.69
C LEU A 53 -2.49 -9.30 -5.50
N ALA A 54 -3.25 -10.35 -5.19
CA ALA A 54 -4.55 -10.64 -5.81
C ALA A 54 -5.74 -10.04 -5.05
N GLY A 55 -5.50 -9.40 -3.92
CA GLY A 55 -6.51 -8.77 -3.08
C GLY A 55 -6.82 -7.32 -3.48
N VAL A 56 -7.68 -6.69 -2.70
CA VAL A 56 -8.02 -5.27 -2.86
C VAL A 56 -6.87 -4.40 -2.35
N ASP A 57 -6.53 -3.36 -3.10
CA ASP A 57 -5.46 -2.41 -2.77
C ASP A 57 -4.18 -3.10 -2.28
N PRO A 58 -3.56 -3.95 -3.13
CA PRO A 58 -2.40 -4.72 -2.71
C PRO A 58 -1.17 -3.86 -2.52
N ASP A 59 -0.38 -4.19 -1.52
CA ASP A 59 0.92 -3.56 -1.31
C ASP A 59 1.92 -3.99 -2.39
N ALA A 60 2.50 -3.03 -3.07
CA ALA A 60 3.55 -3.27 -4.07
C ALA A 60 4.94 -3.40 -3.45
N CYS A 61 5.10 -2.97 -2.19
CA CYS A 61 6.38 -2.98 -1.47
C CYS A 61 6.27 -3.64 -0.07
N PRO A 62 5.82 -4.89 0.05
CA PRO A 62 5.39 -5.51 1.33
C PRO A 62 6.48 -5.67 2.40
N ASN A 63 7.67 -5.15 2.17
CA ASN A 63 8.77 -5.16 3.14
C ASN A 63 9.35 -3.76 3.37
N GLN A 64 8.71 -2.73 2.82
CA GLN A 64 9.12 -1.33 2.94
C GLN A 64 7.90 -0.43 3.07
N ALA A 65 7.50 -0.15 4.29
CA ALA A 65 6.37 0.72 4.58
C ALA A 65 6.43 2.04 3.79
N GLY A 66 5.33 2.39 3.15
CA GLY A 66 5.22 3.60 2.35
C GLY A 66 3.80 4.13 2.22
N ASN A 67 3.65 5.22 1.51
CA ASN A 67 2.37 5.90 1.38
C ASN A 67 2.01 6.29 -0.06
N SER A 68 2.71 5.72 -1.03
CA SER A 68 2.38 5.93 -2.45
C SER A 68 0.97 5.43 -2.78
N THR A 69 0.28 6.14 -3.64
CA THR A 69 -1.12 5.86 -4.02
C THR A 69 -1.35 5.86 -5.53
N LEU A 70 -0.35 6.20 -6.33
CA LEU A 70 -0.44 6.34 -7.77
C LEU A 70 0.41 5.29 -8.50
N GLY A 71 0.27 5.22 -9.80
CA GLY A 71 1.07 4.36 -10.66
C GLY A 71 0.88 2.85 -10.45
N ASN A 72 -0.22 2.42 -9.83
CA ASN A 72 -0.47 1.02 -9.43
C ASN A 72 0.59 0.46 -8.47
N ARG A 73 1.23 1.32 -7.69
CA ARG A 73 2.23 0.95 -6.70
C ARG A 73 1.86 1.56 -5.35
N LEU A 74 0.90 0.91 -4.70
CA LEU A 74 0.43 1.28 -3.36
C LEU A 74 1.43 0.82 -2.31
N GLY A 75 1.56 1.57 -1.21
CA GLY A 75 2.37 1.15 -0.07
C GLY A 75 3.88 1.24 -0.27
N CYS A 76 4.35 1.85 -1.35
CA CYS A 76 5.79 2.03 -1.55
C CYS A 76 6.29 3.37 -0.99
N PRO A 77 7.58 3.49 -0.67
CA PRO A 77 8.17 4.75 -0.22
C PRO A 77 7.94 5.89 -1.22
N ASP A 78 7.43 6.99 -0.72
CA ASP A 78 7.14 8.23 -1.44
C ASP A 78 7.71 9.38 -0.60
N SER A 79 8.87 9.90 -1.00
CA SER A 79 9.65 10.82 -0.18
C SER A 79 9.06 12.22 -0.07
N ASP A 80 8.39 12.70 -1.10
CA ASP A 80 7.81 14.05 -1.11
C ASP A 80 6.30 14.08 -0.90
N GLY A 81 5.63 12.91 -0.93
CA GLY A 81 4.22 12.78 -0.60
C GLY A 81 3.27 13.19 -1.72
N ASP A 82 3.69 13.15 -2.96
CA ASP A 82 2.81 13.48 -4.09
C ASP A 82 1.95 12.31 -4.59
N GLY A 83 2.21 11.11 -4.06
CA GLY A 83 1.50 9.87 -4.38
C GLY A 83 2.28 8.94 -5.30
N TRP A 84 3.28 9.40 -6.00
CA TRP A 84 4.19 8.55 -6.78
C TRP A 84 5.28 7.98 -5.87
N ASP A 85 5.60 6.73 -6.03
CA ASP A 85 6.70 6.14 -5.28
C ASP A 85 8.07 6.57 -5.83
N ASP A 86 9.08 6.61 -4.97
CA ASP A 86 10.43 7.08 -5.28
C ASP A 86 11.08 6.41 -6.51
N ILE A 87 10.58 5.23 -6.92
CA ILE A 87 11.13 4.50 -8.09
C ILE A 87 10.48 4.97 -9.39
N GLN A 88 9.19 5.32 -9.36
CA GLN A 88 8.45 5.81 -10.52
C GLN A 88 8.49 7.33 -10.66
N ASP A 89 8.84 8.01 -9.58
CA ASP A 89 9.00 9.46 -9.56
C ASP A 89 10.41 9.85 -10.02
N GLU A 90 10.49 10.61 -11.08
CA GLU A 90 11.78 11.09 -11.61
C GLU A 90 12.33 12.26 -10.79
N LEU A 91 11.48 12.89 -9.95
CA LEU A 91 11.85 14.00 -9.08
C LEU A 91 11.37 13.79 -7.63
N PRO A 92 11.83 12.72 -6.95
CA PRO A 92 11.24 12.23 -5.69
C PRO A 92 11.42 13.12 -4.46
N ASN A 93 11.89 14.34 -4.65
CA ASN A 93 12.00 15.37 -3.61
C ASN A 93 11.23 16.66 -3.97
N ASN A 94 10.40 16.61 -5.01
CA ASN A 94 9.62 17.76 -5.47
C ASN A 94 8.16 17.35 -5.74
N ALA A 95 7.32 17.40 -4.73
CA ALA A 95 5.91 17.00 -4.75
C ALA A 95 5.03 17.66 -5.83
N THR A 96 5.58 18.57 -6.61
CA THR A 96 4.87 19.23 -7.72
C THR A 96 5.32 18.73 -9.10
N GLN A 97 6.33 17.85 -9.13
CA GLN A 97 6.95 17.32 -10.34
C GLN A 97 7.23 15.83 -10.18
N TRP A 98 6.77 14.99 -11.08
CA TRP A 98 6.96 13.52 -11.06
C TRP A 98 7.46 12.96 -12.39
N LEU A 99 7.61 13.81 -13.41
CA LEU A 99 8.08 13.42 -14.73
C LEU A 99 9.12 14.43 -15.22
N ASP A 100 10.22 13.92 -15.77
CA ASP A 100 11.31 14.67 -16.37
C ASP A 100 11.65 13.99 -17.72
N GLY A 101 10.98 14.41 -18.79
CA GLY A 101 10.98 13.73 -20.07
C GLY A 101 12.31 13.73 -20.81
N ASP A 102 13.18 14.70 -20.57
CA ASP A 102 14.49 14.77 -21.20
C ASP A 102 15.66 14.52 -20.24
N GLY A 103 15.39 14.40 -18.92
CA GLY A 103 16.37 14.02 -17.91
C GLY A 103 17.33 15.14 -17.51
N ASP A 104 16.91 16.41 -17.63
CA ASP A 104 17.75 17.57 -17.28
C ASP A 104 17.62 18.00 -15.81
N GLY A 105 16.70 17.38 -15.05
CA GLY A 105 16.46 17.66 -13.64
C GLY A 105 15.38 18.69 -13.37
N TYR A 106 14.67 19.14 -14.39
CA TYR A 106 13.48 19.98 -14.27
C TYR A 106 12.24 19.19 -14.69
N GLY A 107 11.12 19.42 -14.04
CA GLY A 107 9.92 18.62 -14.26
C GLY A 107 8.98 19.17 -15.31
N ASP A 108 8.30 18.28 -16.01
CA ASP A 108 7.41 18.58 -17.14
C ASP A 108 6.10 19.28 -16.73
N ASN A 109 5.77 19.32 -15.43
CA ASN A 109 4.57 20.00 -14.97
C ASN A 109 4.77 21.52 -14.94
N ALA A 110 4.24 22.22 -15.94
CA ALA A 110 4.34 23.66 -16.09
C ALA A 110 3.76 24.47 -14.91
N PHE A 111 2.94 23.85 -14.06
CA PHE A 111 2.34 24.47 -12.86
C PHE A 111 3.07 24.11 -11.57
N GLY A 112 4.11 23.26 -11.65
CA GLY A 112 4.91 22.85 -10.51
C GLY A 112 6.00 23.86 -10.15
N ILE A 113 6.80 23.50 -9.15
CA ILE A 113 8.00 24.25 -8.75
C ILE A 113 9.13 23.95 -9.73
N ASP A 114 9.83 24.98 -10.19
CA ASP A 114 10.93 24.89 -11.15
C ASP A 114 10.56 24.07 -12.40
N PRO A 115 9.50 24.48 -13.14
CA PRO A 115 9.07 23.73 -14.31
C PRO A 115 10.08 23.85 -15.45
N ASP A 116 10.24 22.77 -16.18
CA ASP A 116 11.01 22.79 -17.42
C ASP A 116 10.30 23.64 -18.47
N SER A 117 11.04 24.54 -19.10
CA SER A 117 10.56 25.40 -20.20
C SER A 117 10.71 24.73 -21.57
N CYS A 118 11.47 23.65 -21.65
CA CYS A 118 11.78 22.91 -22.86
C CYS A 118 11.74 21.37 -22.64
N PRO A 119 10.58 20.78 -22.28
CA PRO A 119 10.48 19.40 -21.76
C PRO A 119 10.87 18.29 -22.76
N THR A 120 11.47 18.60 -23.85
CA THR A 120 11.96 17.66 -24.86
C THR A 120 13.39 17.98 -25.32
N GLU A 121 14.08 18.89 -24.66
CA GLU A 121 15.42 19.33 -25.04
C GLU A 121 16.37 19.49 -23.85
#